data_640ae3185131ec504d5a028105a6fd23
#
_entry.id   640ae3185131ec504d5a028105a6fd23
#
_cell.length_a   1.000
_cell.length_b   1.000
_cell.length_c   1.000
_cell.angle_alpha   90.00
_cell.angle_beta   90.00
_cell.angle_gamma   90.00
#
_symmetry.space_group_name_H-M   'P 1'
#
loop_
_entity.id
_entity.type
_entity.pdbx_description
1 polymer ?
#
loop_
_entity_poly.entity_id
_entity_poly.type
_entity_poly.pdbx_seq_one_letter_code
_entity_poly.pdbx_strand_id
1 'polypeptide(L)'
;MKLIYTGASGAALFLLLHHCQIASTVGQKSDRALTVVENTEGWEEGSVDKKAEVTVDEEEGDFEVVQPTDNWQTLKAGQAVPAGSHVRLNLQTGHREVRLGEEQLKYWTQEHSSVSRETENDQSTISADDLKRAMKKMKDDLNPNSVTSKYRPLGELKRDMAQLDLLVETDIQIMKRLLDQLKNSNSTTELKLNLLLDLEYLVHQVDNGQSLCSMGGLQLIVEGLNSTDFRLQETSAFVLGSAVSSNPMVQVKAVECGALQTLLTMMATAQPLGVKKKVLFAVASLLRNFPYAQHHFLSHGGLQVLSEIFTADGGGVLRTRIVTMLYDMISEKELISRAGLDLGHDAAHEERVHQYSKVSLQGELLEKGWCNLVPQLLESTEHDYREKALRALLAMAPMCLDQYRSDRSLLGSLLTLRDQYQEMVESEIIVGEENSYFAEIVELINSLQVKMQ
;
A
#
# COMPACT_ATOMS: atom_id res chain seq x y z
N MET A 1 13.99 31.63 7.45
CA MET A 1 12.61 31.21 7.74
C MET A 1 12.66 29.72 8.06
N LYS A 2 12.48 29.36 9.34
CA LYS A 2 12.57 27.94 9.78
C LYS A 2 11.19 27.32 9.64
N LEU A 3 11.00 26.41 8.70
CA LEU A 3 9.84 25.53 8.63
C LEU A 3 10.10 24.32 9.55
N ILE A 4 9.32 24.24 10.61
CA ILE A 4 9.27 23.10 11.52
C ILE A 4 8.35 22.08 10.87
N TYR A 5 8.92 20.99 10.33
CA TYR A 5 8.15 19.81 9.92
C TYR A 5 7.87 18.96 11.14
N THR A 6 6.65 19.01 11.64
CA THR A 6 6.13 18.07 12.62
C THR A 6 5.78 16.75 11.90
N GLY A 7 6.44 15.67 12.31
CA GLY A 7 6.25 14.34 11.74
C GLY A 7 4.94 13.70 12.24
N ALA A 8 3.90 13.79 11.42
CA ALA A 8 2.63 13.09 11.65
C ALA A 8 2.15 12.28 10.43
N SER A 9 3.00 12.06 9.42
CA SER A 9 2.55 11.43 8.14
C SER A 9 2.85 9.95 7.96
N GLY A 10 3.60 9.31 8.85
CA GLY A 10 3.98 7.89 8.68
C GLY A 10 2.94 6.88 9.17
N ALA A 11 2.19 7.21 10.21
CA ALA A 11 1.25 6.30 10.84
C ALA A 11 -0.08 6.15 10.07
N ALA A 12 -0.54 7.22 9.43
CA ALA A 12 -1.81 7.22 8.70
C ALA A 12 -1.78 6.35 7.42
N LEU A 13 -0.62 6.23 6.76
CA LEU A 13 -0.50 5.40 5.55
C LEU A 13 -0.46 3.89 5.87
N PHE A 14 0.06 3.51 7.03
CA PHE A 14 0.07 2.11 7.48
C PHE A 14 -1.32 1.62 7.92
N LEU A 15 -2.14 2.49 8.49
CA LEU A 15 -3.51 2.15 8.89
C LEU A 15 -4.45 1.97 7.69
N LEU A 16 -4.25 2.70 6.59
CA LEU A 16 -5.05 2.54 5.38
C LEU A 16 -4.78 1.21 4.65
N LEU A 17 -3.57 0.66 4.72
CA LEU A 17 -3.25 -0.64 4.12
C LEU A 17 -3.77 -1.83 4.95
N HIS A 18 -3.95 -1.67 6.26
CA HIS A 18 -4.53 -2.72 7.14
C HIS A 18 -6.06 -2.77 7.07
N HIS A 19 -6.74 -1.66 6.75
CA HIS A 19 -8.21 -1.62 6.65
C HIS A 19 -8.77 -2.19 5.34
N CYS A 20 -7.94 -2.44 4.33
CA CYS A 20 -8.40 -3.02 3.05
C CYS A 20 -8.51 -4.56 3.05
N GLN A 21 -8.12 -5.25 4.12
CA GLN A 21 -8.15 -6.73 4.19
C GLN A 21 -9.19 -7.33 5.14
N ILE A 22 -9.98 -6.53 5.87
CA ILE A 22 -10.98 -7.07 6.83
C ILE A 22 -12.42 -6.64 6.51
N ALA A 23 -12.72 -6.24 5.30
CA ALA A 23 -14.09 -5.96 4.88
C ALA A 23 -14.68 -7.09 4.01
N SER A 24 -14.72 -8.31 4.57
CA SER A 24 -15.56 -9.39 4.02
C SER A 24 -16.03 -10.25 5.16
N THR A 25 -17.14 -9.88 5.73
CA THR A 25 -18.20 -10.64 6.42
C THR A 25 -18.74 -9.82 7.59
N VAL A 26 -19.79 -9.08 7.36
CA VAL A 26 -21.00 -9.03 8.20
C VAL A 26 -22.05 -8.27 7.39
N GLY A 27 -23.13 -8.93 7.02
CA GLY A 27 -24.28 -8.29 6.40
C GLY A 27 -25.00 -7.41 7.42
N GLN A 28 -24.89 -6.10 7.27
CA GLN A 28 -25.81 -5.12 7.86
C GLN A 28 -26.47 -4.34 6.73
N LYS A 29 -27.80 -4.20 6.84
CA LYS A 29 -28.65 -3.46 5.91
C LYS A 29 -28.06 -2.07 5.70
N SER A 30 -27.59 -1.82 4.48
CA SER A 30 -27.14 -0.51 4.05
C SER A 30 -28.34 0.40 3.88
N ASP A 31 -28.45 1.43 4.71
CA ASP A 31 -29.27 2.58 4.44
C ASP A 31 -28.79 3.24 3.14
N ARG A 32 -29.74 3.74 2.34
CA ARG A 32 -29.55 4.23 0.98
C ARG A 32 -28.53 5.37 0.97
N ALA A 33 -27.31 5.10 0.46
CA ALA A 33 -26.35 6.17 0.24
C ALA A 33 -26.87 7.14 -0.85
N LEU A 34 -26.89 8.41 -0.54
CA LEU A 34 -27.27 9.48 -1.45
C LEU A 34 -26.04 10.32 -1.80
N THR A 35 -25.89 10.69 -3.07
CA THR A 35 -24.84 11.62 -3.51
C THR A 35 -25.45 12.99 -3.78
N VAL A 36 -24.98 14.00 -3.05
CA VAL A 36 -25.43 15.40 -3.19
C VAL A 36 -24.55 16.13 -4.18
N VAL A 37 -25.12 16.94 -5.04
CA VAL A 37 -24.41 17.77 -6.02
C VAL A 37 -24.19 19.16 -5.42
N GLU A 38 -22.91 19.47 -5.07
CA GLU A 38 -22.53 20.79 -4.58
C GLU A 38 -22.42 21.84 -5.68
N ASN A 39 -22.78 23.10 -5.33
CA ASN A 39 -22.59 24.25 -6.22
C ASN A 39 -21.13 24.67 -6.28
N THR A 40 -20.51 24.61 -7.46
CA THR A 40 -19.24 25.26 -7.73
C THR A 40 -19.48 26.60 -8.42
N GLU A 41 -19.76 27.65 -7.66
CA GLU A 41 -19.66 29.02 -8.14
C GLU A 41 -18.50 29.73 -7.44
N GLY A 42 -17.57 30.24 -8.24
CA GLY A 42 -16.72 31.39 -7.95
C GLY A 42 -15.48 31.15 -7.09
N TRP A 43 -14.32 31.03 -7.74
CA TRP A 43 -13.05 31.29 -7.10
C TRP A 43 -12.79 32.81 -7.08
N GLU A 44 -12.90 33.44 -5.91
CA GLU A 44 -12.25 34.72 -5.63
C GLU A 44 -11.16 34.51 -4.58
N GLU A 45 -9.96 34.95 -4.92
CA GLU A 45 -8.82 35.05 -4.00
C GLU A 45 -9.11 36.03 -2.87
N GLY A 46 -8.95 35.57 -1.64
CA GLY A 46 -9.00 36.46 -0.47
C GLY A 46 -8.46 35.77 0.79
N SER A 47 -7.28 36.21 1.18
CA SER A 47 -6.59 35.87 2.42
C SER A 47 -7.43 36.08 3.66
N VAL A 48 -7.14 35.26 4.69
CA VAL A 48 -6.99 35.56 6.14
C VAL A 48 -7.55 34.45 7.03
N ASP A 49 -6.69 34.01 7.92
CA ASP A 49 -6.90 33.17 9.11
C ASP A 49 -8.26 33.30 9.80
N LYS A 50 -8.89 32.13 10.03
CA LYS A 50 -9.58 31.88 11.32
C LYS A 50 -9.86 30.38 11.48
N LYS A 51 -9.32 29.80 12.58
CA LYS A 51 -9.81 28.58 13.20
C LYS A 51 -11.34 28.65 13.33
N ALA A 52 -12.03 27.71 12.72
CA ALA A 52 -13.41 27.41 13.04
C ALA A 52 -13.50 25.92 13.35
N GLU A 53 -13.83 25.65 14.59
CA GLU A 53 -14.30 24.41 15.16
C GLU A 53 -15.60 24.06 14.42
N VAL A 54 -15.59 22.96 13.66
CA VAL A 54 -16.80 22.48 12.97
C VAL A 54 -17.53 21.55 13.93
N THR A 55 -18.51 22.12 14.63
CA THR A 55 -19.61 21.34 15.19
C THR A 55 -20.46 20.83 14.02
N VAL A 56 -20.55 19.52 13.86
CA VAL A 56 -21.47 18.90 12.90
C VAL A 56 -22.86 18.95 13.51
N ASP A 57 -23.63 20.00 13.19
CA ASP A 57 -25.06 19.98 13.37
C ASP A 57 -25.65 19.15 12.21
N GLU A 58 -26.21 17.98 12.55
CA GLU A 58 -27.04 17.18 11.65
C GLU A 58 -28.36 17.95 11.37
N GLU A 59 -28.31 18.90 10.46
CA GLU A 59 -29.54 19.35 9.81
C GLU A 59 -29.89 18.34 8.72
N GLU A 60 -30.93 17.52 8.94
CA GLU A 60 -31.65 16.78 7.90
C GLU A 60 -32.22 17.78 6.90
N GLY A 61 -31.41 18.22 5.94
CA GLY A 61 -31.89 18.97 4.78
C GLY A 61 -32.73 18.05 3.92
N ASP A 62 -33.99 18.43 3.69
CA ASP A 62 -34.89 17.78 2.73
C ASP A 62 -34.31 17.98 1.31
N PHE A 63 -33.42 17.08 0.89
CA PHE A 63 -32.85 17.07 -0.47
C PHE A 63 -33.86 16.48 -1.44
N GLU A 64 -34.16 17.20 -2.54
CA GLU A 64 -34.99 16.68 -3.62
C GLU A 64 -34.28 15.50 -4.30
N VAL A 65 -34.77 14.28 -4.03
CA VAL A 65 -34.20 13.07 -4.61
C VAL A 65 -34.73 12.85 -6.02
N VAL A 66 -33.85 12.94 -7.03
CA VAL A 66 -34.21 12.69 -8.41
C VAL A 66 -34.31 11.18 -8.64
N GLN A 67 -35.44 10.71 -9.19
CA GLN A 67 -35.60 9.31 -9.62
C GLN A 67 -35.07 9.16 -11.07
N PRO A 68 -33.88 8.52 -11.28
CA PRO A 68 -33.33 8.39 -12.61
C PRO A 68 -34.17 7.45 -13.48
N THR A 69 -34.29 7.78 -14.76
CA THR A 69 -34.89 6.92 -15.79
C THR A 69 -33.82 6.34 -16.70
N ASP A 70 -34.19 5.50 -17.65
CA ASP A 70 -33.30 4.92 -18.66
C ASP A 70 -32.67 5.96 -19.59
N ASN A 71 -33.24 7.17 -19.64
CA ASN A 71 -32.72 8.28 -20.43
C ASN A 71 -31.91 9.25 -19.54
N TRP A 72 -30.93 9.91 -20.15
CA TRP A 72 -30.15 10.94 -19.47
C TRP A 72 -31.02 12.16 -19.09
N GLN A 73 -31.07 12.48 -17.82
CA GLN A 73 -31.79 13.62 -17.23
C GLN A 73 -30.80 14.62 -16.65
N THR A 74 -31.03 15.90 -16.86
CA THR A 74 -30.15 16.95 -16.30
C THR A 74 -30.37 17.08 -14.80
N LEU A 75 -29.32 17.07 -14.02
CA LEU A 75 -29.30 17.32 -12.57
C LEU A 75 -29.14 18.81 -12.29
N LYS A 76 -30.00 19.33 -11.39
CA LYS A 76 -29.85 20.67 -10.84
C LYS A 76 -28.99 20.64 -9.58
N ALA A 77 -28.38 21.79 -9.24
CA ALA A 77 -27.66 21.93 -7.98
C ALA A 77 -28.61 21.71 -6.78
N GLY A 78 -28.13 21.00 -5.76
CA GLY A 78 -28.95 20.66 -4.58
C GLY A 78 -29.84 19.42 -4.74
N GLN A 79 -29.83 18.73 -5.89
CA GLN A 79 -30.54 17.47 -6.06
C GLN A 79 -29.63 16.28 -5.70
N ALA A 80 -30.21 15.30 -5.00
CA ALA A 80 -29.56 14.04 -4.65
C ALA A 80 -30.00 12.92 -5.60
N VAL A 81 -29.12 11.94 -5.84
CA VAL A 81 -29.40 10.77 -6.69
C VAL A 81 -29.17 9.48 -5.90
N PRO A 82 -29.97 8.43 -6.16
CA PRO A 82 -29.80 7.14 -5.50
C PRO A 82 -28.45 6.50 -5.83
N ALA A 83 -27.88 5.75 -4.89
CA ALA A 83 -26.67 4.97 -5.11
C ALA A 83 -26.87 4.00 -6.28
N GLY A 84 -25.81 3.83 -7.14
CA GLY A 84 -25.85 3.00 -8.32
C GLY A 84 -26.37 3.69 -9.59
N SER A 85 -26.71 4.97 -9.53
CA SER A 85 -27.06 5.76 -10.71
C SER A 85 -25.80 6.15 -11.50
N HIS A 86 -25.87 6.16 -12.84
CA HIS A 86 -24.80 6.69 -13.67
C HIS A 86 -24.91 8.22 -13.75
N VAL A 87 -23.85 8.91 -13.34
CA VAL A 87 -23.73 10.36 -13.44
C VAL A 87 -22.63 10.71 -14.43
N ARG A 88 -22.90 11.66 -15.36
CA ARG A 88 -21.89 12.18 -16.28
C ARG A 88 -21.94 13.70 -16.37
N LEU A 89 -20.82 14.30 -16.75
CA LEU A 89 -20.76 15.69 -17.18
C LEU A 89 -20.91 15.75 -18.70
N ASN A 90 -21.92 16.45 -19.18
CA ASN A 90 -22.07 16.72 -20.60
C ASN A 90 -21.14 17.89 -20.98
N LEU A 91 -20.02 17.57 -21.63
CA LEU A 91 -19.00 18.56 -22.00
C LEU A 91 -19.45 19.59 -23.06
N GLN A 92 -20.57 19.34 -23.75
CA GLN A 92 -21.13 20.30 -24.72
C GLN A 92 -22.00 21.35 -24.04
N THR A 93 -22.75 20.96 -23.02
CA THR A 93 -23.71 21.82 -22.35
C THR A 93 -23.22 22.28 -20.96
N GLY A 94 -22.18 21.68 -20.40
CA GLY A 94 -21.69 21.91 -19.05
C GLY A 94 -22.60 21.36 -17.94
N HIS A 95 -23.69 20.67 -18.29
CA HIS A 95 -24.63 20.15 -17.32
C HIS A 95 -24.27 18.76 -16.83
N ARG A 96 -24.54 18.47 -15.55
CA ARG A 96 -24.50 17.12 -15.00
C ARG A 96 -25.79 16.40 -15.38
N GLU A 97 -25.65 15.15 -15.83
CA GLU A 97 -26.76 14.31 -16.26
C GLU A 97 -26.72 12.99 -15.51
N VAL A 98 -27.89 12.44 -15.19
CA VAL A 98 -28.05 11.16 -14.48
C VAL A 98 -28.94 10.20 -15.27
N ARG A 99 -28.65 8.90 -15.21
CA ARG A 99 -29.56 7.83 -15.65
C ARG A 99 -29.46 6.61 -14.72
N LEU A 100 -30.42 5.70 -14.81
CA LEU A 100 -30.37 4.40 -14.11
C LEU A 100 -29.13 3.60 -14.54
N GLY A 101 -28.42 3.03 -13.55
CA GLY A 101 -27.32 2.12 -13.81
C GLY A 101 -27.83 0.73 -14.18
N GLU A 102 -27.20 0.09 -15.18
CA GLU A 102 -27.56 -1.27 -15.62
C GLU A 102 -27.36 -2.33 -14.52
N GLU A 103 -26.52 -2.07 -13.54
CA GLU A 103 -26.27 -2.98 -12.41
C GLU A 103 -27.43 -3.00 -11.40
N GLN A 104 -28.21 -1.93 -11.26
CA GLN A 104 -29.39 -1.96 -10.40
C GLN A 104 -30.50 -2.87 -10.94
N LEU A 105 -30.60 -3.03 -12.24
CA LEU A 105 -31.54 -3.97 -12.85
C LEU A 105 -31.23 -5.43 -12.45
N LYS A 106 -29.95 -5.79 -12.28
CA LYS A 106 -29.56 -7.15 -11.86
C LYS A 106 -29.90 -7.44 -10.38
N TYR A 107 -29.79 -6.45 -9.50
CA TYR A 107 -30.14 -6.62 -8.08
C TYR A 107 -31.66 -6.65 -7.85
N TRP A 108 -32.41 -5.86 -8.59
CA TRP A 108 -33.88 -5.86 -8.51
C TRP A 108 -34.52 -7.15 -9.02
N THR A 109 -33.96 -7.78 -10.03
CA THR A 109 -34.45 -9.07 -10.52
C THR A 109 -34.13 -10.24 -9.59
N GLN A 110 -33.13 -10.13 -8.73
CA GLN A 110 -32.78 -11.16 -7.76
C GLN A 110 -33.64 -11.15 -6.50
N GLU A 111 -34.09 -10.00 -6.03
CA GLU A 111 -34.97 -9.93 -4.85
C GLU A 111 -36.44 -10.29 -5.12
N HIS A 112 -36.91 -10.20 -6.35
CA HIS A 112 -38.28 -10.59 -6.71
C HIS A 112 -38.44 -12.03 -7.25
N SER A 113 -37.35 -12.80 -7.35
CA SER A 113 -37.40 -14.20 -7.86
C SER A 113 -37.62 -15.26 -6.79
N SER A 114 -37.93 -14.88 -5.54
CA SER A 114 -38.13 -15.87 -4.45
C SER A 114 -39.60 -16.30 -4.25
N VAL A 115 -40.51 -15.90 -5.13
CA VAL A 115 -41.91 -16.39 -5.12
C VAL A 115 -42.28 -16.80 -6.53
N SER A 116 -42.13 -18.05 -6.84
CA SER A 116 -42.83 -18.90 -7.80
C SER A 116 -41.85 -19.88 -8.43
N ARG A 117 -41.75 -21.05 -7.83
CA ARG A 117 -41.27 -22.25 -8.51
C ARG A 117 -42.47 -22.82 -9.23
N GLU A 118 -42.45 -22.76 -10.56
CA GLU A 118 -43.00 -23.74 -11.44
C GLU A 118 -42.52 -23.51 -12.88
N THR A 119 -41.78 -24.47 -13.40
CA THR A 119 -41.60 -24.93 -14.76
C THR A 119 -41.61 -23.88 -15.88
N GLU A 120 -40.44 -23.64 -16.52
CA GLU A 120 -40.20 -24.08 -17.90
C GLU A 120 -38.73 -23.82 -18.33
N ASN A 121 -38.18 -24.85 -18.91
CA ASN A 121 -36.86 -24.95 -19.49
C ASN A 121 -36.84 -24.07 -20.77
N ASP A 122 -36.13 -22.93 -20.73
CA ASP A 122 -35.73 -22.26 -21.96
C ASP A 122 -34.29 -21.72 -21.81
N GLN A 123 -33.35 -22.61 -22.15
CA GLN A 123 -31.96 -22.26 -22.43
C GLN A 123 -31.92 -21.50 -23.75
N SER A 124 -32.00 -20.17 -23.72
CA SER A 124 -31.63 -19.36 -24.89
C SER A 124 -30.11 -19.41 -25.07
N THR A 125 -29.61 -20.51 -25.56
CA THR A 125 -28.24 -20.58 -26.10
C THR A 125 -28.19 -19.65 -27.31
N ILE A 126 -27.42 -18.56 -27.17
CA ILE A 126 -27.07 -17.65 -28.26
C ILE A 126 -26.51 -18.52 -29.36
N SER A 127 -27.23 -18.62 -30.53
CA SER A 127 -26.80 -19.42 -31.65
C SER A 127 -25.43 -18.94 -32.14
N ALA A 128 -24.56 -19.90 -32.53
CA ALA A 128 -23.26 -19.57 -33.14
C ALA A 128 -23.40 -18.65 -34.38
N ASP A 129 -24.56 -18.70 -35.05
CA ASP A 129 -24.86 -17.84 -36.19
C ASP A 129 -25.29 -16.43 -35.77
N ASP A 130 -25.90 -16.26 -34.61
CA ASP A 130 -26.21 -14.94 -34.04
C ASP A 130 -24.95 -14.26 -33.54
N LEU A 131 -24.03 -15.02 -32.92
CA LEU A 131 -22.71 -14.54 -32.52
C LEU A 131 -21.88 -14.12 -33.74
N LYS A 132 -21.87 -14.94 -34.82
CA LYS A 132 -21.19 -14.57 -36.08
C LYS A 132 -21.81 -13.36 -36.75
N ARG A 133 -23.14 -13.19 -36.72
CA ARG A 133 -23.81 -11.98 -37.22
C ARG A 133 -23.47 -10.76 -36.41
N ALA A 134 -23.44 -10.86 -35.07
CA ALA A 134 -23.03 -9.78 -34.18
C ALA A 134 -21.54 -9.38 -34.40
N MET A 135 -20.64 -10.37 -34.50
CA MET A 135 -19.23 -10.12 -34.80
C MET A 135 -19.02 -9.51 -36.20
N LYS A 136 -19.79 -9.93 -37.21
CA LYS A 136 -19.73 -9.36 -38.56
C LYS A 136 -20.21 -7.91 -38.53
N LYS A 137 -21.30 -7.61 -37.80
CA LYS A 137 -21.81 -6.24 -37.63
C LYS A 137 -20.81 -5.34 -36.91
N MET A 138 -20.16 -5.82 -35.83
CA MET A 138 -19.06 -5.13 -35.20
C MET A 138 -17.87 -4.87 -36.11
N LYS A 139 -17.54 -5.84 -37.00
CA LYS A 139 -16.44 -5.70 -37.96
C LYS A 139 -16.74 -4.71 -39.06
N ASP A 140 -18.01 -4.67 -39.52
CA ASP A 140 -18.47 -3.70 -40.52
C ASP A 140 -18.59 -2.28 -39.93
N ASP A 141 -18.97 -2.15 -38.66
CA ASP A 141 -19.00 -0.89 -37.92
C ASP A 141 -17.57 -0.38 -37.57
N LEU A 142 -16.56 -1.26 -37.53
CA LEU A 142 -15.13 -0.95 -37.35
C LEU A 142 -14.40 -0.61 -38.67
N ASN A 143 -15.12 -0.36 -39.76
CA ASN A 143 -14.48 0.08 -41.00
C ASN A 143 -13.75 1.42 -40.76
N PRO A 144 -12.41 1.44 -40.85
CA PRO A 144 -11.61 2.63 -40.50
C PRO A 144 -11.98 3.91 -41.27
N ASN A 145 -12.59 3.72 -42.47
CA ASN A 145 -13.04 4.83 -43.29
C ASN A 145 -14.36 5.46 -42.85
N SER A 146 -15.19 4.77 -42.08
CA SER A 146 -16.44 5.33 -41.53
C SER A 146 -16.23 6.05 -40.17
N VAL A 147 -15.23 5.59 -39.41
CA VAL A 147 -14.90 6.15 -38.09
C VAL A 147 -14.14 7.47 -38.23
N THR A 148 -13.25 7.58 -39.23
CA THR A 148 -12.45 8.80 -39.48
C THR A 148 -13.27 10.03 -39.91
N SER A 149 -14.47 9.81 -40.50
CA SER A 149 -15.36 10.94 -40.85
C SER A 149 -16.18 11.49 -39.68
N LYS A 150 -16.30 10.73 -38.60
CA LYS A 150 -17.16 11.06 -37.44
C LYS A 150 -16.41 11.74 -36.29
N TYR A 151 -15.11 11.53 -36.20
CA TYR A 151 -14.25 12.06 -35.14
C TYR A 151 -13.07 12.82 -35.73
N ARG A 152 -12.70 13.93 -35.05
CA ARG A 152 -11.49 14.68 -35.40
C ARG A 152 -10.25 13.83 -35.26
N PRO A 153 -9.29 13.90 -36.21
CA PRO A 153 -8.02 13.16 -36.08
C PRO A 153 -7.31 13.48 -34.77
N LEU A 154 -6.80 12.47 -34.09
CA LEU A 154 -6.09 12.62 -32.81
C LEU A 154 -4.94 13.64 -32.89
N GLY A 155 -4.28 13.74 -34.06
CA GLY A 155 -3.20 14.70 -34.29
C GLY A 155 -3.66 16.18 -34.32
N GLU A 156 -4.91 16.44 -34.77
CA GLU A 156 -5.50 17.78 -34.72
C GLU A 156 -5.91 18.14 -33.29
N LEU A 157 -6.58 17.19 -32.61
CA LEU A 157 -6.97 17.36 -31.22
C LEU A 157 -5.75 17.67 -30.33
N LYS A 158 -4.65 16.92 -30.50
CA LYS A 158 -3.40 17.19 -29.77
C LYS A 158 -2.82 18.57 -30.07
N ARG A 159 -2.89 19.03 -31.32
CA ARG A 159 -2.42 20.37 -31.67
C ARG A 159 -3.27 21.47 -31.03
N ASP A 160 -4.58 21.29 -31.05
CA ASP A 160 -5.49 22.27 -30.44
C ASP A 160 -5.29 22.31 -28.91
N MET A 161 -5.13 21.17 -28.27
CA MET A 161 -4.84 21.10 -26.83
C MET A 161 -3.45 21.73 -26.51
N ALA A 162 -2.45 21.56 -27.37
CA ALA A 162 -1.16 22.21 -27.21
C ALA A 162 -1.25 23.74 -27.34
N GLN A 163 -2.10 24.25 -28.25
CA GLN A 163 -2.31 25.69 -28.41
C GLN A 163 -3.05 26.31 -27.21
N LEU A 164 -3.85 25.52 -26.50
CA LEU A 164 -4.58 25.93 -25.30
C LEU A 164 -3.80 25.67 -24.01
N ASP A 165 -2.54 25.25 -24.12
CA ASP A 165 -1.67 24.85 -22.98
C ASP A 165 -2.30 23.76 -22.09
N LEU A 166 -3.20 22.93 -22.66
CA LEU A 166 -3.92 21.84 -21.99
C LEU A 166 -3.20 20.48 -22.09
N LEU A 167 -2.04 20.41 -22.74
CA LEU A 167 -1.24 19.18 -22.79
C LEU A 167 -0.40 19.08 -21.51
N VAL A 168 -0.95 18.36 -20.53
CA VAL A 168 -0.19 17.95 -19.35
C VAL A 168 0.79 16.84 -19.76
N GLU A 169 2.06 16.97 -19.36
CA GLU A 169 3.04 15.88 -19.54
C GLU A 169 2.55 14.62 -18.79
N THR A 170 2.64 13.48 -19.45
CA THR A 170 2.38 12.20 -18.78
C THR A 170 3.54 11.83 -17.85
N ASP A 171 3.28 11.04 -16.81
CA ASP A 171 4.30 10.56 -15.87
C ASP A 171 5.49 9.93 -16.62
N ILE A 172 5.22 9.15 -17.68
CA ILE A 172 6.28 8.52 -18.49
C ILE A 172 7.17 9.58 -19.18
N GLN A 173 6.59 10.67 -19.65
CA GLN A 173 7.35 11.76 -20.29
C GLN A 173 8.19 12.51 -19.25
N ILE A 174 7.61 12.78 -18.09
CA ILE A 174 8.30 13.41 -16.95
C ILE A 174 9.45 12.51 -16.51
N MET A 175 9.21 11.22 -16.24
CA MET A 175 10.23 10.26 -15.82
C MET A 175 11.37 10.16 -16.84
N LYS A 176 11.05 10.10 -18.12
CA LYS A 176 12.08 10.07 -19.18
C LYS A 176 12.97 11.31 -19.12
N ARG A 177 12.36 12.49 -18.99
CA ARG A 177 13.09 13.76 -18.87
C ARG A 177 13.98 13.79 -17.62
N LEU A 178 13.46 13.32 -16.46
CA LEU A 178 14.23 13.23 -15.22
C LEU A 178 15.43 12.29 -15.35
N LEU A 179 15.23 11.11 -15.93
CA LEU A 179 16.30 10.13 -16.15
C LEU A 179 17.36 10.63 -17.13
N ASP A 180 16.98 11.31 -18.21
CA ASP A 180 17.92 11.88 -19.17
C ASP A 180 18.77 12.99 -18.53
N GLN A 181 18.19 13.79 -17.63
CA GLN A 181 18.93 14.78 -16.85
C GLN A 181 19.83 14.14 -15.78
N LEU A 182 19.39 13.05 -15.15
CA LEU A 182 20.18 12.32 -14.16
C LEU A 182 21.42 11.65 -14.78
N LYS A 183 21.31 11.16 -16.03
CA LYS A 183 22.43 10.62 -16.81
C LYS A 183 23.48 11.65 -17.18
N ASN A 184 23.13 12.92 -17.19
CA ASN A 184 24.06 13.96 -17.59
C ASN A 184 25.17 14.12 -16.56
N SER A 185 26.42 13.87 -16.96
CA SER A 185 27.59 13.97 -16.10
C SER A 185 27.86 15.37 -15.54
N ASN A 186 27.33 16.40 -16.21
CA ASN A 186 27.48 17.80 -15.79
C ASN A 186 26.44 18.25 -14.76
N SER A 187 25.49 17.39 -14.39
CA SER A 187 24.50 17.70 -13.36
C SER A 187 25.14 17.85 -11.98
N THR A 188 24.84 18.97 -11.31
CA THR A 188 25.29 19.19 -9.94
C THR A 188 24.66 18.19 -8.97
N THR A 189 25.29 17.95 -7.83
CA THR A 189 24.74 17.05 -6.80
C THR A 189 23.35 17.52 -6.35
N GLU A 190 23.15 18.82 -6.15
CA GLU A 190 21.83 19.36 -5.75
C GLU A 190 20.75 19.09 -6.81
N LEU A 191 21.08 19.23 -8.08
CA LEU A 191 20.16 18.88 -9.16
C LEU A 191 19.84 17.40 -9.14
N LYS A 192 20.84 16.52 -9.00
CA LYS A 192 20.62 15.06 -8.92
C LYS A 192 19.73 14.67 -7.75
N LEU A 193 19.89 15.31 -6.59
CA LEU A 193 19.02 15.08 -5.42
C LEU A 193 17.57 15.45 -5.71
N ASN A 194 17.33 16.60 -6.32
CA ASN A 194 15.96 17.02 -6.68
C ASN A 194 15.34 16.06 -7.71
N LEU A 195 16.09 15.67 -8.74
CA LEU A 195 15.63 14.71 -9.74
C LEU A 195 15.27 13.34 -9.13
N LEU A 196 16.07 12.88 -8.15
CA LEU A 196 15.78 11.62 -7.43
C LEU A 196 14.55 11.75 -6.56
N LEU A 197 14.30 12.89 -5.90
CA LEU A 197 13.10 13.13 -5.12
C LEU A 197 11.84 13.21 -5.99
N ASP A 198 11.93 13.84 -7.17
CA ASP A 198 10.84 13.84 -8.14
C ASP A 198 10.53 12.41 -8.65
N LEU A 199 11.57 11.60 -8.90
CA LEU A 199 11.41 10.19 -9.25
C LEU A 199 10.79 9.39 -8.10
N GLU A 200 11.18 9.64 -6.86
CA GLU A 200 10.63 8.97 -5.68
C GLU A 200 9.12 9.16 -5.59
N TYR A 201 8.65 10.40 -5.80
CA TYR A 201 7.22 10.71 -5.81
C TYR A 201 6.46 9.90 -6.88
N LEU A 202 7.04 9.78 -8.09
CA LEU A 202 6.37 9.11 -9.21
C LEU A 202 6.34 7.58 -9.06
N VAL A 203 7.40 6.96 -8.53
CA VAL A 203 7.55 5.50 -8.49
C VAL A 203 6.68 4.79 -7.46
N HIS A 204 5.91 5.52 -6.65
CA HIS A 204 4.88 4.93 -5.80
C HIS A 204 3.75 4.26 -6.59
N GLN A 205 3.54 4.66 -7.84
CA GLN A 205 2.60 3.98 -8.73
C GLN A 205 3.27 2.76 -9.37
N VAL A 206 2.56 1.63 -9.38
CA VAL A 206 3.07 0.34 -9.89
C VAL A 206 3.57 0.47 -11.33
N ASP A 207 2.79 1.09 -12.21
CA ASP A 207 3.12 1.26 -13.62
C ASP A 207 4.33 2.18 -13.83
N ASN A 208 4.48 3.21 -13.01
CA ASN A 208 5.63 4.09 -13.03
C ASN A 208 6.90 3.37 -12.57
N GLY A 209 6.82 2.53 -11.52
CA GLY A 209 7.93 1.67 -11.12
C GLY A 209 8.38 0.73 -12.23
N GLN A 210 7.45 0.11 -12.98
CA GLN A 210 7.76 -0.72 -14.14
C GLN A 210 8.34 0.09 -15.30
N SER A 211 7.83 1.30 -15.53
CA SER A 211 8.36 2.23 -16.54
C SER A 211 9.79 2.66 -16.21
N LEU A 212 10.09 2.91 -14.92
CA LEU A 212 11.47 3.16 -14.46
C LEU A 212 12.42 2.04 -14.86
N CYS A 213 12.01 0.77 -14.68
CA CYS A 213 12.82 -0.39 -15.10
C CYS A 213 13.04 -0.42 -16.61
N SER A 214 11.97 -0.25 -17.39
CA SER A 214 12.02 -0.31 -18.86
C SER A 214 12.90 0.79 -19.47
N MET A 215 13.00 1.95 -18.83
CA MET A 215 13.84 3.07 -19.23
C MET A 215 15.29 2.97 -18.69
N GLY A 216 15.66 1.88 -18.00
CA GLY A 216 16.99 1.69 -17.43
C GLY A 216 17.27 2.55 -16.18
N GLY A 217 16.24 3.07 -15.53
CA GLY A 217 16.39 3.93 -14.36
C GLY A 217 16.94 3.20 -13.12
N LEU A 218 16.67 1.89 -12.97
CA LEU A 218 17.22 1.10 -11.85
C LEU A 218 18.74 1.11 -11.83
N GLN A 219 19.40 1.03 -13.00
CA GLN A 219 20.85 1.07 -13.07
C GLN A 219 21.39 2.39 -12.52
N LEU A 220 20.78 3.52 -12.86
CA LEU A 220 21.17 4.83 -12.35
C LEU A 220 20.98 4.96 -10.83
N ILE A 221 19.91 4.34 -10.30
CA ILE A 221 19.66 4.32 -8.87
C ILE A 221 20.74 3.47 -8.14
N VAL A 222 21.12 2.31 -8.69
CA VAL A 222 22.20 1.48 -8.14
C VAL A 222 23.55 2.21 -8.21
N GLU A 223 23.82 2.95 -9.27
CA GLU A 223 24.99 3.84 -9.36
C GLU A 223 24.95 4.93 -8.28
N GLY A 224 23.78 5.50 -7.99
CA GLY A 224 23.58 6.46 -6.90
C GLY A 224 23.83 5.86 -5.52
N LEU A 225 23.48 4.58 -5.28
CA LEU A 225 23.82 3.87 -4.05
C LEU A 225 25.32 3.75 -3.82
N ASN A 226 26.10 3.64 -4.90
CA ASN A 226 27.58 3.56 -4.88
C ASN A 226 28.26 4.95 -4.90
N SER A 227 27.52 6.04 -4.77
CA SER A 227 28.06 7.39 -4.72
C SER A 227 28.94 7.60 -3.49
N THR A 228 29.88 8.53 -3.57
CA THR A 228 30.66 9.01 -2.41
C THR A 228 29.89 10.07 -1.58
N ASP A 229 28.82 10.65 -2.12
CA ASP A 229 27.96 11.60 -1.39
C ASP A 229 26.84 10.81 -0.68
N PHE A 230 26.83 10.85 0.66
CA PHE A 230 25.85 10.18 1.49
C PHE A 230 24.40 10.61 1.22
N ARG A 231 24.18 11.86 0.78
CA ARG A 231 22.84 12.35 0.45
C ARG A 231 22.31 11.67 -0.81
N LEU A 232 23.18 11.44 -1.81
CA LEU A 232 22.81 10.67 -3.00
C LEU A 232 22.57 9.21 -2.67
N GLN A 233 23.39 8.60 -1.81
CA GLN A 233 23.15 7.23 -1.31
C GLN A 233 21.79 7.12 -0.61
N GLU A 234 21.49 8.05 0.31
CA GLU A 234 20.25 8.08 1.08
C GLU A 234 19.03 8.21 0.15
N THR A 235 19.07 9.18 -0.78
CA THR A 235 17.96 9.44 -1.70
C THR A 235 17.78 8.29 -2.70
N SER A 236 18.87 7.72 -3.22
CA SER A 236 18.80 6.55 -4.11
C SER A 236 18.22 5.32 -3.42
N ALA A 237 18.60 5.07 -2.16
CA ALA A 237 17.99 4.00 -1.36
C ALA A 237 16.49 4.26 -1.12
N PHE A 238 16.09 5.50 -0.96
CA PHE A 238 14.68 5.86 -0.81
C PHE A 238 13.89 5.60 -2.09
N VAL A 239 14.37 6.08 -3.25
CA VAL A 239 13.74 5.81 -4.56
C VAL A 239 13.62 4.31 -4.81
N LEU A 240 14.70 3.56 -4.56
CA LEU A 240 14.68 2.10 -4.75
C LEU A 240 13.63 1.43 -3.88
N GLY A 241 13.60 1.75 -2.58
CA GLY A 241 12.65 1.18 -1.63
C GLY A 241 11.20 1.46 -2.00
N SER A 242 10.90 2.67 -2.47
CA SER A 242 9.57 3.07 -2.96
C SER A 242 9.20 2.34 -4.25
N ALA A 243 10.13 2.22 -5.20
CA ALA A 243 9.89 1.56 -6.49
C ALA A 243 9.63 0.04 -6.35
N VAL A 244 10.33 -0.65 -5.44
CA VAL A 244 10.16 -2.10 -5.21
C VAL A 244 9.01 -2.43 -4.26
N SER A 245 8.45 -1.43 -3.57
CA SER A 245 7.38 -1.64 -2.60
C SER A 245 6.12 -2.15 -3.28
N SER A 246 5.70 -3.38 -2.92
CA SER A 246 4.52 -4.05 -3.50
C SER A 246 4.55 -4.17 -5.04
N ASN A 247 5.74 -4.20 -5.63
CA ASN A 247 5.93 -4.29 -7.08
C ASN A 247 6.86 -5.46 -7.46
N PRO A 248 6.33 -6.70 -7.59
CA PRO A 248 7.13 -7.89 -7.85
C PRO A 248 8.00 -7.81 -9.10
N MET A 249 7.52 -7.16 -10.16
CA MET A 249 8.28 -6.99 -11.40
C MET A 249 9.54 -6.14 -11.16
N VAL A 250 9.40 -5.07 -10.40
CA VAL A 250 10.53 -4.19 -10.04
C VAL A 250 11.48 -4.87 -9.06
N GLN A 251 10.95 -5.66 -8.09
CA GLN A 251 11.78 -6.44 -7.17
C GLN A 251 12.72 -7.39 -7.92
N VAL A 252 12.20 -8.16 -8.88
CA VAL A 252 13.00 -9.06 -9.70
C VAL A 252 14.09 -8.28 -10.45
N LYS A 253 13.72 -7.19 -11.13
CA LYS A 253 14.67 -6.37 -11.87
C LYS A 253 15.72 -5.71 -10.99
N ALA A 254 15.37 -5.28 -9.78
CA ALA A 254 16.30 -4.73 -8.81
C ALA A 254 17.36 -5.77 -8.38
N VAL A 255 16.95 -7.01 -8.13
CA VAL A 255 17.89 -8.09 -7.81
C VAL A 255 18.79 -8.41 -9.00
N GLU A 256 18.26 -8.48 -10.22
CA GLU A 256 19.02 -8.67 -11.46
C GLU A 256 20.05 -7.56 -11.69
N CYS A 257 19.76 -6.32 -11.28
CA CYS A 257 20.68 -5.18 -11.35
C CYS A 257 21.72 -5.15 -10.19
N GLY A 258 21.72 -6.14 -9.29
CA GLY A 258 22.65 -6.21 -8.16
C GLY A 258 22.32 -5.31 -6.97
N ALA A 259 21.10 -4.76 -6.92
CA ALA A 259 20.68 -3.85 -5.86
C ALA A 259 20.77 -4.50 -4.46
N LEU A 260 20.37 -5.78 -4.33
CA LEU A 260 20.41 -6.47 -3.04
C LEU A 260 21.84 -6.58 -2.49
N GLN A 261 22.81 -6.94 -3.35
CA GLN A 261 24.21 -7.03 -2.95
C GLN A 261 24.79 -5.66 -2.54
N THR A 262 24.43 -4.61 -3.29
CA THR A 262 24.85 -3.23 -2.96
C THR A 262 24.27 -2.80 -1.60
N LEU A 263 22.98 -3.04 -1.36
CA LEU A 263 22.33 -2.72 -0.08
C LEU A 263 22.95 -3.49 1.09
N LEU A 264 23.24 -4.78 0.93
CA LEU A 264 23.96 -5.60 1.93
C LEU A 264 25.32 -5.00 2.27
N THR A 265 26.08 -4.63 1.26
CA THR A 265 27.40 -3.98 1.45
C THR A 265 27.27 -2.65 2.21
N MET A 266 26.27 -1.84 1.85
CA MET A 266 26.00 -0.58 2.55
C MET A 266 25.60 -0.79 4.00
N MET A 267 24.82 -1.82 4.32
CA MET A 267 24.48 -2.16 5.71
C MET A 267 25.70 -2.61 6.52
N ALA A 268 26.59 -3.39 5.90
CA ALA A 268 27.79 -3.92 6.56
C ALA A 268 28.89 -2.87 6.76
N THR A 269 28.77 -1.69 6.15
CA THR A 269 29.75 -0.62 6.24
C THR A 269 29.30 0.52 7.17
N ALA A 270 30.28 1.33 7.64
CA ALA A 270 29.95 2.48 8.46
C ALA A 270 29.25 3.56 7.64
N GLN A 271 27.97 3.78 7.93
CA GLN A 271 27.12 4.72 7.22
C GLN A 271 26.44 5.70 8.21
N PRO A 272 26.16 6.95 7.80
CA PRO A 272 25.33 7.85 8.57
C PRO A 272 23.93 7.27 8.85
N LEU A 273 23.31 7.68 9.96
CA LEU A 273 22.00 7.17 10.37
C LEU A 273 20.92 7.36 9.30
N GLY A 274 20.93 8.50 8.58
CA GLY A 274 19.98 8.76 7.48
C GLY A 274 20.07 7.69 6.39
N VAL A 275 21.29 7.40 5.94
CA VAL A 275 21.56 6.35 4.94
C VAL A 275 21.10 4.99 5.46
N LYS A 276 21.48 4.60 6.69
CA LYS A 276 21.06 3.32 7.30
C LYS A 276 19.54 3.16 7.34
N LYS A 277 18.80 4.22 7.69
CA LYS A 277 17.33 4.20 7.70
C LYS A 277 16.72 3.92 6.34
N LYS A 278 17.25 4.55 5.28
CA LYS A 278 16.74 4.38 3.91
C LYS A 278 17.19 3.06 3.29
N VAL A 279 18.40 2.61 3.59
CA VAL A 279 18.89 1.28 3.17
C VAL A 279 18.05 0.17 3.81
N LEU A 280 17.77 0.22 5.12
CA LEU A 280 16.88 -0.74 5.77
C LEU A 280 15.47 -0.72 5.19
N PHE A 281 14.94 0.45 4.85
CA PHE A 281 13.66 0.58 4.16
C PHE A 281 13.69 -0.12 2.81
N ALA A 282 14.74 0.12 1.99
CA ALA A 282 14.88 -0.51 0.69
C ALA A 282 15.02 -2.04 0.79
N VAL A 283 15.80 -2.53 1.76
CA VAL A 283 15.95 -3.97 2.02
C VAL A 283 14.62 -4.58 2.44
N ALA A 284 13.91 -4.00 3.41
CA ALA A 284 12.62 -4.50 3.86
C ALA A 284 11.59 -4.56 2.71
N SER A 285 11.51 -3.50 1.88
CA SER A 285 10.63 -3.46 0.71
C SER A 285 11.01 -4.50 -0.35
N LEU A 286 12.31 -4.74 -0.57
CA LEU A 286 12.80 -5.71 -1.54
C LEU A 286 12.56 -7.16 -1.11
N LEU A 287 12.68 -7.44 0.19
CA LEU A 287 12.48 -8.79 0.74
C LEU A 287 11.01 -9.19 0.90
N ARG A 288 10.10 -8.22 1.00
CA ARG A 288 8.69 -8.47 1.28
C ARG A 288 8.04 -9.32 0.18
N ASN A 289 7.43 -10.45 0.56
CA ASN A 289 6.79 -11.41 -0.34
C ASN A 289 7.69 -11.93 -1.48
N PHE A 290 9.01 -11.91 -1.29
CA PHE A 290 9.97 -12.34 -2.29
C PHE A 290 10.96 -13.37 -1.74
N PRO A 291 10.58 -14.67 -1.68
CA PRO A 291 11.38 -15.74 -1.06
C PRO A 291 12.77 -15.93 -1.67
N TYR A 292 12.92 -15.69 -2.97
CA TYR A 292 14.23 -15.73 -3.62
C TYR A 292 15.20 -14.70 -3.03
N ALA A 293 14.75 -13.44 -2.89
CA ALA A 293 15.55 -12.39 -2.29
C ALA A 293 15.82 -12.66 -0.79
N GLN A 294 14.84 -13.21 -0.06
CA GLN A 294 15.01 -13.61 1.33
C GLN A 294 16.07 -14.70 1.47
N HIS A 295 16.02 -15.75 0.63
CA HIS A 295 17.03 -16.79 0.63
C HIS A 295 18.43 -16.23 0.34
N HIS A 296 18.55 -15.37 -0.67
CA HIS A 296 19.81 -14.73 -1.04
C HIS A 296 20.34 -13.81 0.09
N PHE A 297 19.47 -13.05 0.73
CA PHE A 297 19.80 -12.21 1.88
C PHE A 297 20.37 -13.04 3.05
N LEU A 298 19.71 -14.14 3.40
CA LEU A 298 20.14 -15.02 4.48
C LEU A 298 21.50 -15.68 4.16
N SER A 299 21.63 -16.25 2.96
CA SER A 299 22.86 -16.95 2.55
C SER A 299 24.10 -16.05 2.46
N HIS A 300 23.90 -14.72 2.36
CA HIS A 300 24.98 -13.72 2.36
C HIS A 300 25.19 -13.04 3.73
N GLY A 301 24.70 -13.64 4.80
CA GLY A 301 24.93 -13.16 6.17
C GLY A 301 24.07 -11.93 6.55
N GLY A 302 22.95 -11.70 5.88
CA GLY A 302 22.10 -10.54 6.15
C GLY A 302 21.65 -10.45 7.61
N LEU A 303 21.28 -11.56 8.26
CA LEU A 303 20.91 -11.56 9.68
C LEU A 303 22.07 -11.23 10.62
N GLN A 304 23.30 -11.60 10.26
CA GLN A 304 24.48 -11.21 11.04
C GLN A 304 24.67 -9.69 10.99
N VAL A 305 24.61 -9.10 9.81
CA VAL A 305 24.71 -7.64 9.62
C VAL A 305 23.60 -6.92 10.38
N LEU A 306 22.36 -7.43 10.33
CA LEU A 306 21.25 -6.84 11.10
C LEU A 306 21.49 -6.92 12.61
N SER A 307 22.07 -8.02 13.14
CA SER A 307 22.36 -8.13 14.57
C SER A 307 23.42 -7.13 15.04
N GLU A 308 24.41 -6.87 14.19
CA GLU A 308 25.43 -5.84 14.45
C GLU A 308 24.83 -4.42 14.46
N ILE A 309 23.95 -4.10 13.49
CA ILE A 309 23.23 -2.83 13.47
C ILE A 309 22.32 -2.71 14.68
N PHE A 310 21.58 -3.76 15.03
CA PHE A 310 20.68 -3.80 16.18
C PHE A 310 21.43 -3.53 17.48
N THR A 311 22.58 -4.16 17.67
CA THR A 311 23.40 -4.00 18.88
C THR A 311 24.03 -2.60 18.97
N ALA A 312 24.42 -2.03 17.83
CA ALA A 312 25.05 -0.71 17.75
C ALA A 312 24.04 0.47 17.85
N ASP A 313 22.73 0.22 17.66
CA ASP A 313 21.71 1.28 17.67
C ASP A 313 21.33 1.70 19.08
N GLY A 314 21.85 2.85 19.52
CA GLY A 314 21.50 3.44 20.83
C GLY A 314 20.13 4.10 20.90
N GLY A 315 19.48 4.38 19.75
CA GLY A 315 18.23 5.15 19.69
C GLY A 315 16.96 4.32 19.48
N GLY A 316 17.08 3.01 19.26
CA GLY A 316 15.94 2.10 19.06
C GLY A 316 15.26 2.17 17.69
N VAL A 317 15.49 3.20 16.90
CA VAL A 317 14.83 3.41 15.59
C VAL A 317 15.19 2.32 14.58
N LEU A 318 16.47 1.95 14.49
CA LEU A 318 16.91 0.88 13.60
C LEU A 318 16.49 -0.48 14.16
N ARG A 319 16.57 -0.68 15.47
CA ARG A 319 16.08 -1.90 16.15
C ARG A 319 14.63 -2.19 15.80
N THR A 320 13.77 -1.17 15.92
CA THR A 320 12.34 -1.30 15.61
C THR A 320 12.10 -1.67 14.15
N ARG A 321 12.80 -1.04 13.21
CA ARG A 321 12.69 -1.36 11.77
C ARG A 321 13.15 -2.79 11.47
N ILE A 322 14.24 -3.22 12.08
CA ILE A 322 14.76 -4.58 11.93
C ILE A 322 13.75 -5.59 12.48
N VAL A 323 13.23 -5.36 13.70
CA VAL A 323 12.25 -6.27 14.32
C VAL A 323 10.96 -6.36 13.50
N THR A 324 10.47 -5.24 12.95
CA THR A 324 9.32 -5.24 12.05
C THR A 324 9.59 -6.06 10.78
N MET A 325 10.76 -5.91 10.17
CA MET A 325 11.13 -6.68 8.98
C MET A 325 11.22 -8.19 9.27
N LEU A 326 11.80 -8.58 10.41
CA LEU A 326 11.86 -9.97 10.83
C LEU A 326 10.47 -10.55 11.08
N TYR A 327 9.59 -9.79 11.75
CA TYR A 327 8.20 -10.16 11.95
C TYR A 327 7.48 -10.39 10.61
N ASP A 328 7.63 -9.47 9.65
CA ASP A 328 7.03 -9.61 8.32
C ASP A 328 7.50 -10.90 7.64
N MET A 329 8.82 -11.17 7.61
CA MET A 329 9.37 -12.39 6.98
C MET A 329 8.86 -13.69 7.64
N ILE A 330 8.71 -13.72 8.96
CA ILE A 330 8.20 -14.88 9.69
C ILE A 330 6.71 -15.07 9.37
N SER A 331 5.92 -13.99 9.45
CA SER A 331 4.49 -14.00 9.24
C SER A 331 4.10 -14.36 7.81
N GLU A 332 4.86 -13.88 6.81
CA GLU A 332 4.68 -14.25 5.40
C GLU A 332 4.80 -15.77 5.20
N LYS A 333 5.87 -16.37 5.74
CA LYS A 333 6.11 -17.81 5.64
C LYS A 333 5.00 -18.62 6.32
N GLU A 334 4.54 -18.17 7.49
CA GLU A 334 3.47 -18.83 8.24
C GLU A 334 2.12 -18.71 7.50
N LEU A 335 1.80 -17.54 6.97
CA LEU A 335 0.58 -17.31 6.20
C LEU A 335 0.50 -18.21 4.96
N ILE A 336 1.59 -18.31 4.20
CA ILE A 336 1.67 -19.17 3.01
C ILE A 336 1.51 -20.65 3.40
N SER A 337 2.10 -21.06 4.51
CA SER A 337 1.97 -22.43 4.98
C SER A 337 0.55 -22.79 5.43
N ARG A 338 -0.20 -21.82 5.99
CA ARG A 338 -1.61 -22.01 6.44
C ARG A 338 -2.60 -21.94 5.28
N ALA A 339 -2.41 -21.05 4.32
CA ALA A 339 -3.36 -20.85 3.21
C ALA A 339 -3.57 -22.11 2.34
N GLY A 340 -2.61 -23.04 2.32
CA GLY A 340 -2.74 -24.33 1.62
C GLY A 340 -3.70 -25.33 2.28
N LEU A 341 -4.17 -25.07 3.50
CA LEU A 341 -5.10 -25.95 4.21
C LEU A 341 -6.57 -25.68 3.84
N ASP A 342 -6.89 -24.47 3.40
CA ASP A 342 -8.27 -24.02 3.20
C ASP A 342 -8.70 -23.91 1.72
N LEU A 343 -7.76 -23.74 0.81
CA LEU A 343 -8.03 -23.58 -0.63
C LEU A 343 -7.45 -24.78 -1.38
N GLY A 344 -8.31 -25.48 -2.16
CA GLY A 344 -7.90 -26.65 -2.94
C GLY A 344 -6.60 -26.40 -3.74
N HIS A 345 -5.84 -27.46 -3.98
CA HIS A 345 -4.52 -27.47 -4.60
C HIS A 345 -4.43 -26.61 -5.88
N ASP A 346 -3.94 -25.38 -5.73
CA ASP A 346 -3.54 -24.51 -6.84
C ASP A 346 -2.01 -24.65 -7.04
N ALA A 347 -1.61 -24.97 -8.27
CA ALA A 347 -0.21 -25.13 -8.66
C ALA A 347 0.65 -23.88 -8.34
N ALA A 348 0.06 -22.69 -8.40
CA ALA A 348 0.73 -21.44 -8.04
C ALA A 348 1.00 -21.34 -6.52
N HIS A 349 0.11 -21.89 -5.70
CA HIS A 349 0.30 -21.96 -4.27
C HIS A 349 1.37 -22.98 -3.90
N GLU A 350 1.38 -24.18 -4.50
CA GLU A 350 2.40 -25.21 -4.30
C GLU A 350 3.81 -24.69 -4.64
N GLU A 351 3.94 -23.99 -5.76
CA GLU A 351 5.21 -23.37 -6.15
C GLU A 351 5.66 -22.33 -5.11
N ARG A 352 4.74 -21.52 -4.58
CA ARG A 352 5.04 -20.53 -3.54
C ARG A 352 5.49 -21.18 -2.24
N VAL A 353 4.81 -22.24 -1.79
CA VAL A 353 5.21 -23.05 -0.63
C VAL A 353 6.60 -23.64 -0.86
N HIS A 354 6.87 -24.17 -2.06
CA HIS A 354 8.18 -24.71 -2.41
C HIS A 354 9.28 -23.65 -2.35
N GLN A 355 9.01 -22.43 -2.83
CA GLN A 355 9.97 -21.33 -2.76
C GLN A 355 10.27 -20.93 -1.30
N TYR A 356 9.26 -20.81 -0.43
CA TYR A 356 9.44 -20.50 0.98
C TYR A 356 10.08 -21.64 1.78
N SER A 357 9.98 -22.89 1.33
CA SER A 357 10.67 -24.01 1.97
C SER A 357 12.21 -23.88 1.91
N LYS A 358 12.73 -23.18 0.90
CA LYS A 358 14.16 -22.91 0.72
C LYS A 358 14.68 -21.79 1.64
N VAL A 359 13.80 -21.04 2.27
CA VAL A 359 14.16 -19.93 3.17
C VAL A 359 14.38 -20.49 4.58
N SER A 360 15.63 -20.62 5.00
CA SER A 360 16.05 -21.19 6.30
C SER A 360 15.98 -20.17 7.45
N LEU A 361 14.97 -19.29 7.46
CA LEU A 361 14.87 -18.16 8.38
C LEU A 361 14.93 -18.57 9.86
N GLN A 362 14.20 -19.64 10.24
CA GLN A 362 14.12 -20.07 11.64
C GLN A 362 15.48 -20.53 12.20
N GLY A 363 16.21 -21.34 11.43
CA GLY A 363 17.53 -21.81 11.82
C GLY A 363 18.54 -20.68 11.99
N GLU A 364 18.53 -19.75 11.05
CA GLU A 364 19.39 -18.57 11.09
C GLU A 364 19.08 -17.65 12.26
N LEU A 365 17.80 -17.41 12.57
CA LEU A 365 17.38 -16.60 13.73
C LEU A 365 17.87 -17.19 15.05
N LEU A 366 17.77 -18.52 15.21
CA LEU A 366 18.30 -19.22 16.39
C LEU A 366 19.82 -19.11 16.48
N GLU A 367 20.52 -19.42 15.38
CA GLU A 367 21.99 -19.41 15.33
C GLU A 367 22.58 -18.03 15.64
N LYS A 368 21.95 -16.97 15.13
CA LYS A 368 22.41 -15.58 15.33
C LYS A 368 21.90 -14.95 16.63
N GLY A 369 21.22 -15.69 17.51
CA GLY A 369 20.84 -15.26 18.85
C GLY A 369 19.67 -14.26 18.91
N TRP A 370 18.83 -14.21 17.88
CA TRP A 370 17.71 -13.26 17.81
C TRP A 370 16.66 -13.47 18.92
N CYS A 371 16.55 -14.68 19.47
CA CYS A 371 15.71 -14.95 20.64
C CYS A 371 16.11 -14.13 21.89
N ASN A 372 17.37 -13.70 21.99
CA ASN A 372 17.86 -12.85 23.10
C ASN A 372 17.94 -11.37 22.72
N LEU A 373 18.01 -11.04 21.42
CA LEU A 373 18.12 -9.65 20.96
C LEU A 373 16.75 -8.95 20.97
N VAL A 374 15.72 -9.60 20.44
CA VAL A 374 14.38 -8.97 20.32
C VAL A 374 13.80 -8.56 21.67
N PRO A 375 13.91 -9.34 22.76
CA PRO A 375 13.44 -8.94 24.09
C PRO A 375 13.98 -7.60 24.59
N GLN A 376 15.20 -7.22 24.21
CA GLN A 376 15.83 -5.96 24.63
C GLN A 376 15.04 -4.72 24.19
N LEU A 377 14.23 -4.83 23.13
CA LEU A 377 13.41 -3.71 22.68
C LEU A 377 12.23 -3.41 23.61
N LEU A 378 11.85 -4.34 24.50
CA LEU A 378 10.84 -4.11 25.54
C LEU A 378 11.29 -3.07 26.59
N GLU A 379 12.60 -2.84 26.74
CA GLU A 379 13.17 -1.84 27.64
C GLU A 379 12.93 -0.41 27.14
N SER A 380 12.54 -0.22 25.86
CA SER A 380 12.22 1.09 25.31
C SER A 380 11.10 1.77 26.07
N THR A 381 11.09 3.09 26.12
CA THR A 381 9.97 3.89 26.63
C THR A 381 8.85 4.09 25.61
N GLU A 382 9.16 3.87 24.33
CA GLU A 382 8.23 4.06 23.22
C GLU A 382 7.25 2.89 23.11
N HIS A 383 5.95 3.17 23.19
CA HIS A 383 4.90 2.15 23.12
C HIS A 383 4.90 1.40 21.77
N ASP A 384 5.11 2.12 20.67
CA ASP A 384 5.23 1.56 19.33
C ASP A 384 6.36 0.52 19.22
N TYR A 385 7.51 0.77 19.89
CA TYR A 385 8.64 -0.16 19.89
C TYR A 385 8.33 -1.43 20.69
N ARG A 386 7.67 -1.29 21.83
CA ARG A 386 7.23 -2.41 22.66
C ARG A 386 6.20 -3.29 21.94
N GLU A 387 5.21 -2.66 21.29
CA GLU A 387 4.21 -3.39 20.50
C GLU A 387 4.87 -4.23 19.41
N LYS A 388 5.76 -3.64 18.61
CA LYS A 388 6.48 -4.35 17.54
C LYS A 388 7.36 -5.48 18.09
N ALA A 389 8.00 -5.26 19.22
CA ALA A 389 8.74 -6.31 19.90
C ALA A 389 7.83 -7.47 20.32
N LEU A 390 6.68 -7.19 20.94
CA LEU A 390 5.73 -8.22 21.38
C LEU A 390 5.17 -9.02 20.20
N ARG A 391 4.83 -8.37 19.09
CA ARG A 391 4.39 -9.05 17.86
C ARG A 391 5.48 -10.00 17.32
N ALA A 392 6.73 -9.53 17.29
CA ALA A 392 7.86 -10.33 16.85
C ALA A 392 8.15 -11.50 17.81
N LEU A 393 8.10 -11.28 19.12
CA LEU A 393 8.27 -12.34 20.12
C LEU A 393 7.20 -13.42 20.00
N LEU A 394 5.94 -13.04 19.75
CA LEU A 394 4.84 -13.97 19.50
C LEU A 394 5.07 -14.80 18.23
N ALA A 395 5.53 -14.18 17.15
CA ALA A 395 5.84 -14.88 15.90
C ALA A 395 7.06 -15.81 16.05
N MET A 396 8.04 -15.42 16.87
CA MET A 396 9.25 -16.20 17.16
C MET A 396 9.01 -17.28 18.23
N ALA A 397 7.92 -17.20 19.01
CA ALA A 397 7.67 -18.12 20.11
C ALA A 397 7.80 -19.61 19.72
N PRO A 398 7.31 -20.11 18.57
CA PRO A 398 7.45 -21.51 18.19
C PRO A 398 8.90 -22.01 18.16
N MET A 399 9.86 -21.13 17.87
CA MET A 399 11.28 -21.49 17.79
C MET A 399 12.10 -21.13 19.04
N CYS A 400 11.67 -20.08 19.78
CA CYS A 400 12.43 -19.52 20.92
C CYS A 400 11.86 -19.92 22.30
N LEU A 401 10.84 -20.78 22.34
CA LEU A 401 10.03 -21.02 23.54
C LEU A 401 10.85 -21.45 24.75
N ASP A 402 11.80 -22.36 24.60
CA ASP A 402 12.64 -22.85 25.69
C ASP A 402 13.53 -21.76 26.28
N GLN A 403 14.02 -20.87 25.42
CA GLN A 403 14.82 -19.70 25.84
C GLN A 403 13.95 -18.70 26.59
N TYR A 404 12.74 -18.39 26.08
CA TYR A 404 11.81 -17.46 26.73
C TYR A 404 11.35 -17.98 28.09
N ARG A 405 11.08 -19.29 28.25
CA ARG A 405 10.69 -19.90 29.52
C ARG A 405 11.81 -19.85 30.56
N SER A 406 13.05 -19.93 30.14
CA SER A 406 14.22 -19.87 31.02
C SER A 406 14.66 -18.47 31.36
N ASP A 407 14.22 -17.46 30.61
CA ASP A 407 14.62 -16.05 30.81
C ASP A 407 13.74 -15.37 31.86
N ARG A 408 14.27 -15.33 33.11
CA ARG A 408 13.60 -14.68 34.23
C ARG A 408 13.46 -13.17 34.04
N SER A 409 14.38 -12.52 33.31
CA SER A 409 14.31 -11.09 33.03
C SER A 409 13.15 -10.77 32.11
N LEU A 410 13.01 -11.54 31.03
CA LEU A 410 11.87 -11.42 30.12
C LEU A 410 10.52 -11.62 30.82
N LEU A 411 10.41 -12.68 31.66
CA LEU A 411 9.20 -12.96 32.42
C LEU A 411 8.85 -11.80 33.37
N GLY A 412 9.85 -11.24 34.07
CA GLY A 412 9.67 -10.08 34.95
C GLY A 412 9.25 -8.82 34.18
N SER A 413 9.88 -8.55 33.03
CA SER A 413 9.54 -7.42 32.18
C SER A 413 8.11 -7.51 31.64
N LEU A 414 7.67 -8.70 31.19
CA LEU A 414 6.30 -8.91 30.70
C LEU A 414 5.24 -8.69 31.79
N LEU A 415 5.50 -9.11 33.04
CA LEU A 415 4.59 -8.87 34.16
C LEU A 415 4.49 -7.37 34.46
N THR A 416 5.62 -6.70 34.57
CA THR A 416 5.65 -5.25 34.83
C THR A 416 4.96 -4.45 33.72
N LEU A 417 5.23 -4.79 32.46
CA LEU A 417 4.59 -4.12 31.32
C LEU A 417 3.09 -4.37 31.28
N ARG A 418 2.63 -5.59 31.56
CA ARG A 418 1.21 -5.91 31.64
C ARG A 418 0.51 -5.01 32.66
N ASP A 419 1.06 -4.94 33.88
CA ASP A 419 0.46 -4.15 34.95
C ASP A 419 0.43 -2.65 34.58
N GLN A 420 1.51 -2.11 33.98
CA GLN A 420 1.55 -0.74 33.47
C GLN A 420 0.49 -0.46 32.41
N TYR A 421 0.34 -1.35 31.43
CA TYR A 421 -0.64 -1.15 30.34
C TYR A 421 -2.08 -1.39 30.80
N GLN A 422 -2.32 -2.25 31.79
CA GLN A 422 -3.64 -2.38 32.40
C GLN A 422 -4.06 -1.09 33.11
N GLU A 423 -3.15 -0.45 33.86
CA GLU A 423 -3.40 0.86 34.50
C GLU A 423 -3.72 1.94 33.45
N MET A 424 -3.03 1.93 32.30
CA MET A 424 -3.31 2.85 31.19
C MET A 424 -4.70 2.61 30.60
N VAL A 425 -5.09 1.37 30.36
CA VAL A 425 -6.45 1.01 29.87
C VAL A 425 -7.52 1.48 30.84
N GLU A 426 -7.33 1.24 32.16
CA GLU A 426 -8.27 1.69 33.16
C GLU A 426 -8.40 3.22 33.18
N SER A 427 -7.30 3.94 33.00
CA SER A 427 -7.31 5.41 32.95
C SER A 427 -8.02 5.95 31.71
N GLU A 428 -7.86 5.32 30.52
CA GLU A 428 -8.58 5.68 29.30
C GLU A 428 -10.10 5.50 29.46
N ILE A 429 -10.53 4.38 30.05
CA ILE A 429 -11.96 4.10 30.31
C ILE A 429 -12.56 5.17 31.25
N ILE A 430 -11.83 5.62 32.28
CA ILE A 430 -12.29 6.65 33.21
C ILE A 430 -12.47 8.00 32.50
N VAL A 431 -11.61 8.32 31.54
CA VAL A 431 -11.68 9.58 30.76
C VAL A 431 -12.73 9.49 29.64
N GLY A 432 -13.23 8.30 29.33
CA GLY A 432 -14.23 8.07 28.28
C GLY A 432 -13.64 7.99 26.88
N GLU A 433 -12.33 7.77 26.77
CA GLU A 433 -11.65 7.52 25.51
C GLU A 433 -11.81 6.03 25.12
N GLU A 434 -12.48 5.74 24.02
CA GLU A 434 -12.55 4.38 23.44
C GLU A 434 -11.31 4.09 22.58
N ASN A 435 -10.11 4.17 23.16
CA ASN A 435 -8.89 3.82 22.45
C ASN A 435 -8.51 2.35 22.79
N SER A 436 -8.50 1.49 21.79
CA SER A 436 -8.19 0.06 21.97
C SER A 436 -6.68 -0.24 21.98
N TYR A 437 -5.82 0.73 21.73
CA TYR A 437 -4.39 0.52 21.49
C TYR A 437 -3.66 -0.13 22.67
N PHE A 438 -3.84 0.38 23.89
CA PHE A 438 -3.19 -0.20 25.06
C PHE A 438 -3.81 -1.54 25.44
N ALA A 439 -5.11 -1.74 25.20
CA ALA A 439 -5.76 -3.02 25.37
C ALA A 439 -5.18 -4.09 24.42
N GLU A 440 -4.86 -3.73 23.17
CA GLU A 440 -4.18 -4.65 22.24
C GLU A 440 -2.79 -5.04 22.74
N ILE A 441 -2.03 -4.13 23.33
CA ILE A 441 -0.71 -4.43 23.92
C ILE A 441 -0.86 -5.40 25.07
N VAL A 442 -1.85 -5.22 25.97
CA VAL A 442 -2.14 -6.16 27.07
C VAL A 442 -2.47 -7.54 26.50
N GLU A 443 -3.26 -7.63 25.44
CA GLU A 443 -3.60 -8.89 24.80
C GLU A 443 -2.37 -9.60 24.20
N LEU A 444 -1.47 -8.85 23.55
CA LEU A 444 -0.19 -9.39 23.05
C LEU A 444 0.66 -9.97 24.18
N ILE A 445 0.77 -9.27 25.32
CA ILE A 445 1.51 -9.74 26.49
C ILE A 445 0.88 -11.03 27.04
N ASN A 446 -0.43 -11.04 27.25
CA ASN A 446 -1.16 -12.21 27.76
C ASN A 446 -1.00 -13.41 26.81
N SER A 447 -1.12 -13.19 25.51
CA SER A 447 -0.94 -14.24 24.49
C SER A 447 0.47 -14.83 24.53
N LEU A 448 1.50 -14.00 24.74
CA LEU A 448 2.87 -14.47 24.87
C LEU A 448 3.07 -15.25 26.17
N GLN A 449 2.54 -14.77 27.30
CA GLN A 449 2.60 -15.45 28.60
C GLN A 449 1.91 -16.83 28.55
N VAL A 450 0.76 -16.94 27.91
CA VAL A 450 0.06 -18.23 27.73
C VAL A 450 0.91 -19.23 26.92
N LYS A 451 1.61 -18.78 25.86
CA LYS A 451 2.50 -19.66 25.10
C LYS A 451 3.73 -20.10 25.90
N MET A 452 4.17 -19.29 26.86
CA MET A 452 5.35 -19.58 27.70
C MET A 452 5.04 -20.50 28.90
N GLN A 453 3.77 -20.69 29.24
CA GLN A 453 3.35 -21.67 30.24
C GLN A 453 3.47 -23.12 29.70
#